data_6c6152b0f06805a53e84bb41a7cb750f
#
_entry.id   6c6152b0f06805a53e84bb41a7cb750f
#
_cell.length_a   1.000
_cell.length_b   1.000
_cell.length_c   1.000
_cell.angle_alpha   90.00
_cell.angle_beta   90.00
_cell.angle_gamma   90.00
#
_symmetry.space_group_name_H-M   'P 1'
#
loop_
_entity.id
_entity.type
_entity.pdbx_description
1 polymer ?
#
loop_
_entity_poly.entity_id
_entity_poly.type
_entity_poly.pdbx_seq_one_letter_code
_entity_poly.pdbx_strand_id
1 'polypeptide(L)'
;LANCANTNKNLAILFIDLDNFKPVNDALGHESGDLLLQQLTHRITSNLSKEQYLIRFGGDEFLVLTQFGYKEELETLAKSLILHCASTFLIRKTRVRVSASIGIVQAPEHGINFKSLCRKADIAMYHAKTGGKNTFRHYDLALDAESEAKFTIMQRLKTAIAEGEFEVYYQPVIHLETSKLEVVEALLRWPQQDGSLISPE
;
A
#
# COMPACT_ATOMS: atom_id res chain seq x y z
N LEU A 1 -11.02 -18.65 -11.72
CA LEU A 1 -9.86 -18.85 -12.63
C LEU A 1 -10.12 -19.95 -13.68
N ALA A 2 -10.72 -21.08 -13.32
CA ALA A 2 -11.02 -22.15 -14.28
C ALA A 2 -11.98 -21.72 -15.41
N ASN A 3 -12.89 -20.78 -15.16
CA ASN A 3 -13.81 -20.25 -16.18
C ASN A 3 -13.19 -19.21 -17.11
N CYS A 4 -12.10 -18.54 -16.71
CA CYS A 4 -11.43 -17.52 -17.55
C CYS A 4 -10.68 -18.13 -18.73
N ALA A 5 -10.16 -19.35 -18.57
CA ALA A 5 -9.49 -20.06 -19.68
C ALA A 5 -10.42 -20.32 -20.88
N ASN A 6 -11.73 -20.35 -20.67
CA ASN A 6 -12.71 -20.66 -21.71
C ASN A 6 -13.42 -19.42 -22.31
N THR A 7 -13.23 -18.22 -21.75
CA THR A 7 -14.02 -17.04 -22.14
C THR A 7 -13.25 -15.90 -22.77
N ASN A 8 -11.91 -16.03 -22.94
CA ASN A 8 -11.04 -14.94 -23.43
C ASN A 8 -11.16 -13.61 -22.63
N LYS A 9 -11.68 -13.67 -21.39
CA LYS A 9 -11.80 -12.52 -20.50
C LYS A 9 -10.68 -12.53 -19.48
N ASN A 10 -10.07 -11.37 -19.28
CA ASN A 10 -9.05 -11.16 -18.26
C ASN A 10 -9.71 -11.03 -16.87
N LEU A 11 -9.03 -11.47 -15.83
CA LEU A 11 -9.46 -11.34 -14.45
C LEU A 11 -8.51 -10.38 -13.72
N ALA A 12 -9.03 -9.52 -12.88
CA ALA A 12 -8.24 -8.71 -11.97
C ALA A 12 -8.61 -8.95 -10.50
N ILE A 13 -7.61 -8.79 -9.65
CA ILE A 13 -7.76 -8.69 -8.20
C ILE A 13 -7.35 -7.28 -7.80
N LEU A 14 -8.23 -6.59 -7.09
CA LEU A 14 -7.92 -5.34 -6.41
C LEU A 14 -7.82 -5.65 -4.91
N PHE A 15 -6.63 -5.58 -4.34
CA PHE A 15 -6.40 -5.75 -2.91
C PHE A 15 -6.51 -4.38 -2.25
N ILE A 16 -7.36 -4.27 -1.24
CA ILE A 16 -7.75 -3.01 -0.60
C ILE A 16 -7.40 -3.09 0.88
N ASP A 17 -6.69 -2.11 1.40
CA ASP A 17 -6.44 -1.91 2.82
C ASP A 17 -6.96 -0.53 3.23
N LEU A 18 -7.65 -0.46 4.37
CA LEU A 18 -8.16 0.80 4.88
C LEU A 18 -7.08 1.57 5.62
N ASP A 19 -6.74 2.72 5.09
CA ASP A 19 -5.79 3.61 5.75
C ASP A 19 -6.36 4.17 7.05
N ASN A 20 -5.53 4.14 8.10
CA ASN A 20 -5.86 4.70 9.41
C ASN A 20 -7.10 4.05 10.10
N PHE A 21 -7.41 2.79 9.80
CA PHE A 21 -8.49 2.07 10.48
C PHE A 21 -8.15 1.77 11.95
N LYS A 22 -6.90 1.40 12.26
CA LYS A 22 -6.46 1.15 13.64
C LYS A 22 -6.72 2.34 14.58
N PRO A 23 -6.37 3.61 14.26
CA PRO A 23 -6.74 4.77 15.06
C PRO A 23 -8.24 4.90 15.34
N VAL A 24 -9.11 4.45 14.45
CA VAL A 24 -10.56 4.44 14.68
C VAL A 24 -10.92 3.45 15.79
N ASN A 25 -10.34 2.24 15.75
CA ASN A 25 -10.52 1.25 16.81
C ASN A 25 -9.96 1.73 18.15
N ASP A 26 -8.79 2.33 18.15
CA ASP A 26 -8.12 2.82 19.36
C ASP A 26 -8.91 3.96 20.03
N ALA A 27 -9.54 4.83 19.21
CA ALA A 27 -10.28 5.99 19.71
C ALA A 27 -11.76 5.69 20.05
N LEU A 28 -12.43 4.82 19.27
CA LEU A 28 -13.89 4.60 19.38
C LEU A 28 -14.28 3.17 19.81
N GLY A 29 -13.29 2.30 19.99
CA GLY A 29 -13.46 0.89 20.34
C GLY A 29 -13.77 -0.01 19.15
N HIS A 30 -13.49 -1.31 19.30
CA HIS A 30 -13.64 -2.33 18.23
C HIS A 30 -15.06 -2.45 17.68
N GLU A 31 -16.09 -2.30 18.53
CA GLU A 31 -17.49 -2.31 18.07
C GLU A 31 -17.78 -1.20 17.06
N SER A 32 -17.16 -0.03 17.23
CA SER A 32 -17.30 1.09 16.28
C SER A 32 -16.55 0.83 14.97
N GLY A 33 -15.40 0.17 15.05
CA GLY A 33 -14.67 -0.33 13.88
C GLY A 33 -15.48 -1.36 13.09
N ASP A 34 -16.12 -2.29 13.77
CA ASP A 34 -16.98 -3.30 13.13
C ASP A 34 -18.18 -2.64 12.42
N LEU A 35 -18.81 -1.64 13.05
CA LEU A 35 -19.87 -0.86 12.39
C LEU A 35 -19.36 -0.10 11.14
N LEU A 36 -18.15 0.46 11.21
CA LEU A 36 -17.51 1.10 10.06
C LEU A 36 -17.32 0.09 8.92
N LEU A 37 -16.76 -1.08 9.20
CA LEU A 37 -16.55 -2.14 8.22
C LEU A 37 -17.87 -2.65 7.61
N GLN A 38 -18.92 -2.78 8.40
CA GLN A 38 -20.25 -3.16 7.91
C GLN A 38 -20.82 -2.10 6.96
N GLN A 39 -20.78 -0.81 7.34
CA GLN A 39 -21.25 0.29 6.48
C GLN A 39 -20.43 0.38 5.20
N LEU A 40 -19.09 0.22 5.29
CA LEU A 40 -18.19 0.19 4.14
C LEU A 40 -18.54 -0.96 3.19
N THR A 41 -18.65 -2.17 3.73
CA THR A 41 -19.02 -3.36 2.94
C THR A 41 -20.33 -3.15 2.20
N HIS A 42 -21.35 -2.64 2.89
CA HIS A 42 -22.64 -2.34 2.27
C HIS A 42 -22.50 -1.29 1.16
N ARG A 43 -21.78 -0.20 1.42
CA ARG A 43 -21.54 0.88 0.46
C ARG A 43 -20.82 0.38 -0.78
N ILE A 44 -19.73 -0.37 -0.63
CA ILE A 44 -18.98 -0.93 -1.76
C ILE A 44 -19.89 -1.89 -2.54
N THR A 45 -20.48 -2.88 -1.88
CA THR A 45 -21.31 -3.91 -2.54
C THR A 45 -22.48 -3.30 -3.31
N SER A 46 -23.10 -2.24 -2.80
CA SER A 46 -24.21 -1.54 -3.48
C SER A 46 -23.78 -0.81 -4.76
N ASN A 47 -22.49 -0.59 -4.95
CA ASN A 47 -21.91 0.12 -6.10
C ASN A 47 -21.11 -0.81 -7.04
N LEU A 48 -20.98 -2.10 -6.71
CA LEU A 48 -20.36 -3.09 -7.58
C LEU A 48 -21.40 -3.61 -8.60
N SER A 49 -20.92 -3.95 -9.78
CA SER A 49 -21.70 -4.66 -10.79
C SER A 49 -21.91 -6.14 -10.39
N LYS A 50 -22.84 -6.83 -11.08
CA LYS A 50 -23.15 -8.26 -10.82
C LYS A 50 -21.95 -9.20 -11.09
N GLU A 51 -20.97 -8.76 -11.85
CA GLU A 51 -19.78 -9.53 -12.22
C GLU A 51 -18.57 -9.21 -11.32
N GLN A 52 -18.76 -8.35 -10.31
CA GLN A 52 -17.74 -7.93 -9.36
C GLN A 52 -18.05 -8.49 -7.97
N TYR A 53 -17.06 -9.04 -7.31
CA TYR A 53 -17.21 -9.72 -6.03
C TYR A 53 -16.35 -9.07 -4.99
N LEU A 54 -16.95 -8.61 -3.89
CA LEU A 54 -16.24 -8.12 -2.72
C LEU A 54 -16.04 -9.29 -1.73
N ILE A 55 -14.82 -9.47 -1.27
CA ILE A 55 -14.43 -10.48 -0.29
C ILE A 55 -13.70 -9.75 0.83
N ARG A 56 -14.09 -9.93 2.08
CA ARG A 56 -13.30 -9.51 3.23
C ARG A 56 -12.21 -10.55 3.47
N PHE A 57 -10.94 -10.14 3.36
CA PHE A 57 -9.80 -11.04 3.45
C PHE A 57 -9.36 -11.23 4.90
N GLY A 58 -9.38 -10.14 5.70
CA GLY A 58 -9.10 -10.16 7.13
C GLY A 58 -9.05 -8.73 7.69
N GLY A 59 -9.35 -8.55 8.97
CA GLY A 59 -9.25 -7.22 9.60
C GLY A 59 -9.92 -6.11 8.79
N ASP A 60 -9.11 -5.19 8.29
CA ASP A 60 -9.45 -4.04 7.44
C ASP A 60 -9.09 -4.25 5.95
N GLU A 61 -8.78 -5.49 5.56
CA GLU A 61 -8.40 -5.87 4.21
C GLU A 61 -9.56 -6.48 3.43
N PHE A 62 -9.69 -6.06 2.17
CA PHE A 62 -10.71 -6.54 1.25
C PHE A 62 -10.10 -6.89 -0.10
N LEU A 63 -10.77 -7.77 -0.83
CA LEU A 63 -10.47 -8.09 -2.22
C LEU A 63 -11.70 -7.78 -3.08
N VAL A 64 -11.48 -7.15 -4.22
CA VAL A 64 -12.47 -7.11 -5.29
C VAL A 64 -11.97 -7.96 -6.45
N LEU A 65 -12.77 -8.94 -6.84
CA LEU A 65 -12.56 -9.74 -8.05
C LEU A 65 -13.43 -9.19 -9.16
N THR A 66 -12.85 -8.94 -10.33
CA THR A 66 -13.58 -8.44 -11.50
C THR A 66 -13.04 -9.02 -12.79
N GLN A 67 -13.91 -9.21 -13.77
CA GLN A 67 -13.50 -9.39 -15.16
C GLN A 67 -13.37 -8.01 -15.79
N PHE A 68 -12.44 -7.86 -16.75
CA PHE A 68 -12.23 -6.60 -17.45
C PHE A 68 -11.82 -6.86 -18.92
N GLY A 69 -12.10 -5.87 -19.75
CA GLY A 69 -11.69 -5.84 -21.16
C GLY A 69 -10.48 -4.94 -21.36
N TYR A 70 -10.47 -3.78 -20.71
CA TYR A 70 -9.44 -2.76 -20.85
C TYR A 70 -8.92 -2.31 -19.48
N LYS A 71 -7.65 -1.93 -19.41
CA LYS A 71 -6.96 -1.54 -18.16
C LYS A 71 -7.60 -0.31 -17.49
N GLU A 72 -8.13 0.60 -18.28
CA GLU A 72 -8.79 1.82 -17.83
C GLU A 72 -10.06 1.54 -17.00
N GLU A 73 -10.71 0.39 -17.23
CA GLU A 73 -11.86 -0.06 -16.43
C GLU A 73 -11.44 -0.34 -14.98
N LEU A 74 -10.24 -0.93 -14.79
CA LEU A 74 -9.68 -1.23 -13.47
C LEU A 74 -9.33 0.04 -12.71
N GLU A 75 -8.77 1.03 -13.40
CA GLU A 75 -8.45 2.33 -12.80
C GLU A 75 -9.73 3.08 -12.39
N THR A 76 -10.75 3.03 -13.25
CA THR A 76 -12.06 3.65 -12.95
C THR A 76 -12.69 3.00 -11.73
N LEU A 77 -12.66 1.66 -11.66
CA LEU A 77 -13.14 0.91 -10.50
C LEU A 77 -12.34 1.27 -9.24
N ALA A 78 -11.01 1.29 -9.32
CA ALA A 78 -10.17 1.64 -8.18
C ALA A 78 -10.44 3.06 -7.66
N LYS A 79 -10.56 4.05 -8.56
CA LYS A 79 -10.93 5.43 -8.20
C LYS A 79 -12.29 5.50 -7.51
N SER A 80 -13.28 4.75 -8.02
CA SER A 80 -14.62 4.65 -7.42
C SER A 80 -14.56 4.05 -6.02
N LEU A 81 -13.81 2.95 -5.83
CA LEU A 81 -13.64 2.30 -4.54
C LEU A 81 -12.98 3.23 -3.51
N ILE A 82 -11.93 3.96 -3.92
CA ILE A 82 -11.27 4.96 -3.06
C ILE A 82 -12.25 6.04 -2.62
N LEU A 83 -13.07 6.58 -3.54
CA LEU A 83 -14.09 7.59 -3.23
C LEU A 83 -15.12 7.05 -2.22
N HIS A 84 -15.56 5.80 -2.39
CA HIS A 84 -16.50 5.17 -1.45
C HIS A 84 -15.88 4.96 -0.07
N CYS A 85 -14.61 4.62 0.02
CA CYS A 85 -13.89 4.53 1.29
C CYS A 85 -13.68 5.91 1.94
N ALA A 86 -13.32 6.93 1.16
CA ALA A 86 -13.03 8.27 1.66
C ALA A 86 -14.27 9.07 2.06
N SER A 87 -15.46 8.64 1.66
CA SER A 87 -16.72 9.29 2.04
C SER A 87 -17.01 9.14 3.53
N THR A 88 -17.51 10.19 4.17
CA THR A 88 -17.79 10.21 5.60
C THR A 88 -18.76 9.10 6.01
N PHE A 89 -18.44 8.43 7.11
CA PHE A 89 -19.30 7.47 7.81
C PHE A 89 -19.84 8.10 9.08
N LEU A 90 -21.09 7.79 9.40
CA LEU A 90 -21.68 8.17 10.69
C LEU A 90 -21.73 6.93 11.58
N ILE A 91 -20.77 6.83 12.50
CA ILE A 91 -20.65 5.73 13.43
C ILE A 91 -21.20 6.18 14.77
N ARG A 92 -22.37 5.64 15.13
CA ARG A 92 -23.17 6.15 16.25
C ARG A 92 -23.49 7.64 16.05
N LYS A 93 -22.80 8.56 16.74
CA LYS A 93 -22.97 10.02 16.60
C LYS A 93 -21.69 10.73 16.12
N THR A 94 -20.67 9.96 15.77
CA THR A 94 -19.35 10.48 15.38
C THR A 94 -19.16 10.36 13.87
N ARG A 95 -18.69 11.44 13.25
CA ARG A 95 -18.28 11.42 11.84
C ARG A 95 -16.87 10.88 11.74
N VAL A 96 -16.72 9.76 11.02
CA VAL A 96 -15.45 9.07 10.78
C VAL A 96 -15.09 9.18 9.31
N ARG A 97 -13.82 9.41 9.03
CA ARG A 97 -13.25 9.32 7.68
C ARG A 97 -12.06 8.38 7.71
N VAL A 98 -12.01 7.52 6.73
CA VAL A 98 -10.86 6.66 6.41
C VAL A 98 -10.54 6.86 4.94
N SER A 99 -9.43 6.34 4.47
CA SER A 99 -9.15 6.22 3.04
C SER A 99 -8.79 4.77 2.74
N ALA A 100 -8.42 4.48 1.50
CA ALA A 100 -7.98 3.15 1.12
C ALA A 100 -6.79 3.21 0.18
N SER A 101 -5.87 2.27 0.38
CA SER A 101 -4.78 1.98 -0.54
C SER A 101 -5.09 0.69 -1.29
N ILE A 102 -4.93 0.70 -2.61
CA ILE A 102 -5.36 -0.41 -3.48
C ILE A 102 -4.19 -0.88 -4.33
N GLY A 103 -3.95 -2.20 -4.33
CA GLY A 103 -3.05 -2.86 -5.27
C GLY A 103 -3.84 -3.62 -6.34
N ILE A 104 -3.46 -3.49 -7.59
CA ILE A 104 -4.13 -4.09 -8.74
C ILE A 104 -3.21 -5.10 -9.42
N VAL A 105 -3.70 -6.32 -9.59
CA VAL A 105 -3.02 -7.39 -10.32
C VAL A 105 -3.95 -7.98 -11.37
N GLN A 106 -3.39 -8.43 -12.47
CA GLN A 106 -4.13 -8.95 -13.62
C GLN A 106 -3.73 -10.39 -13.93
N ALA A 107 -4.68 -11.23 -14.28
CA ALA A 107 -4.46 -12.56 -14.80
C ALA A 107 -4.95 -12.63 -16.26
N PRO A 108 -4.21 -13.29 -17.16
CA PRO A 108 -3.03 -14.14 -16.88
C PRO A 108 -1.68 -13.40 -16.83
N GLU A 109 -1.63 -12.09 -17.12
CA GLU A 109 -0.39 -11.29 -17.25
C GLU A 109 0.56 -11.45 -16.06
N HIS A 110 0.04 -11.36 -14.84
CA HIS A 110 0.85 -11.49 -13.61
C HIS A 110 0.83 -12.92 -13.03
N GLY A 111 0.22 -13.87 -13.74
CA GLY A 111 0.14 -15.28 -13.38
C GLY A 111 -1.31 -15.79 -13.27
N ILE A 112 -1.45 -17.09 -12.95
CA ILE A 112 -2.74 -17.78 -12.89
C ILE A 112 -3.03 -18.38 -11.51
N ASN A 113 -2.06 -18.37 -10.60
CA ASN A 113 -2.22 -18.90 -9.26
C ASN A 113 -2.77 -17.83 -8.32
N PHE A 114 -3.92 -18.10 -7.69
CA PHE A 114 -4.61 -17.14 -6.83
C PHE A 114 -3.74 -16.62 -5.67
N LYS A 115 -3.00 -17.52 -4.98
CA LYS A 115 -2.13 -17.13 -3.87
C LYS A 115 -1.01 -16.19 -4.33
N SER A 116 -0.40 -16.49 -5.50
CA SER A 116 0.62 -15.64 -6.09
C SER A 116 0.06 -14.28 -6.52
N LEU A 117 -1.14 -14.24 -7.09
CA LEU A 117 -1.80 -13.01 -7.47
C LEU A 117 -2.14 -12.15 -6.25
N CYS A 118 -2.65 -12.75 -5.15
CA CYS A 118 -2.89 -12.01 -3.91
C CYS A 118 -1.61 -11.40 -3.35
N ARG A 119 -0.48 -12.16 -3.30
CA ARG A 119 0.82 -11.63 -2.86
C ARG A 119 1.26 -10.43 -3.70
N LYS A 120 1.12 -10.52 -5.02
CA LYS A 120 1.49 -9.43 -5.93
C LYS A 120 0.59 -8.20 -5.77
N ALA A 121 -0.71 -8.42 -5.56
CA ALA A 121 -1.65 -7.34 -5.29
C ALA A 121 -1.34 -6.65 -3.95
N ASP A 122 -0.98 -7.42 -2.92
CA ASP A 122 -0.55 -6.91 -1.61
C ASP A 122 0.71 -6.04 -1.73
N ILE A 123 1.74 -6.48 -2.48
CA ILE A 123 2.93 -5.68 -2.76
C ILE A 123 2.56 -4.33 -3.41
N ALA A 124 1.72 -4.34 -4.44
CA ALA A 124 1.28 -3.11 -5.09
C ALA A 124 0.47 -2.20 -4.14
N MET A 125 -0.38 -2.78 -3.29
CA MET A 125 -1.13 -2.07 -2.26
C MET A 125 -0.20 -1.44 -1.21
N TYR A 126 0.83 -2.16 -0.76
CA TYR A 126 1.83 -1.61 0.15
C TYR A 126 2.56 -0.40 -0.44
N HIS A 127 2.92 -0.44 -1.75
CA HIS A 127 3.49 0.72 -2.44
C HIS A 127 2.51 1.89 -2.59
N ALA A 128 1.21 1.63 -2.75
CA ALA A 128 0.19 2.67 -2.69
C ALA A 128 0.13 3.31 -1.29
N LYS A 129 0.22 2.49 -0.23
CA LYS A 129 0.15 2.91 1.17
C LYS A 129 1.37 3.75 1.58
N THR A 130 2.58 3.34 1.18
CA THR A 130 3.83 4.08 1.47
C THR A 130 4.01 5.30 0.57
N GLY A 131 3.45 5.30 -0.63
CA GLY A 131 3.50 6.39 -1.60
C GLY A 131 2.50 7.54 -1.34
N GLY A 132 1.86 7.60 -0.15
CA GLY A 132 0.98 8.71 0.24
C GLY A 132 -0.43 8.31 0.61
N LYS A 133 -0.78 7.02 0.54
CA LYS A 133 -2.13 6.50 0.85
C LYS A 133 -3.21 7.04 -0.10
N ASN A 134 -4.46 6.66 0.11
CA ASN A 134 -5.63 7.15 -0.64
C ASN A 134 -5.43 7.09 -2.16
N THR A 135 -4.81 6.03 -2.65
CA THR A 135 -4.43 5.84 -4.05
C THR A 135 -4.41 4.37 -4.42
N PHE A 136 -4.15 4.09 -5.69
CA PHE A 136 -3.94 2.73 -6.16
C PHE A 136 -2.61 2.59 -6.91
N ARG A 137 -2.09 1.37 -6.99
CA ARG A 137 -0.93 0.99 -7.80
C ARG A 137 -1.23 -0.29 -8.57
N HIS A 138 -0.82 -0.32 -9.83
CA HIS A 138 -0.73 -1.57 -10.57
C HIS A 138 0.55 -2.30 -10.14
N TYR A 139 0.46 -3.61 -10.02
CA TYR A 139 1.66 -4.43 -9.84
C TYR A 139 2.52 -4.37 -11.10
N ASP A 140 3.81 -4.26 -10.90
CA ASP A 140 4.85 -4.53 -11.89
C ASP A 140 6.05 -5.22 -11.22
N LEU A 141 6.96 -5.77 -12.02
CA LEU A 141 8.12 -6.51 -11.49
C LEU A 141 9.12 -5.63 -10.72
N ALA A 142 9.15 -4.33 -10.99
CA ALA A 142 10.03 -3.40 -10.28
C ALA A 142 9.61 -3.28 -8.82
N LEU A 143 8.30 -3.33 -8.52
CA LEU A 143 7.79 -3.30 -7.14
C LEU A 143 8.21 -4.53 -6.32
N ASP A 144 8.30 -5.71 -6.96
CA ASP A 144 8.80 -6.92 -6.29
C ASP A 144 10.28 -6.74 -5.88
N ALA A 145 11.11 -6.29 -6.81
CA ALA A 145 12.54 -6.06 -6.55
C ALA A 145 12.76 -4.99 -5.46
N GLU A 146 12.01 -3.90 -5.48
CA GLU A 146 12.07 -2.86 -4.46
C GLU A 146 11.65 -3.39 -3.07
N SER A 147 10.59 -4.21 -3.02
CA SER A 147 10.13 -4.82 -1.77
C SER A 147 11.15 -5.81 -1.20
N GLU A 148 11.79 -6.63 -2.04
CA GLU A 148 12.85 -7.55 -1.62
C GLU A 148 14.10 -6.80 -1.14
N ALA A 149 14.49 -5.73 -1.81
CA ALA A 149 15.61 -4.89 -1.38
C ALA A 149 15.34 -4.24 0.00
N LYS A 150 14.16 -3.66 0.19
CA LYS A 150 13.73 -3.10 1.50
C LYS A 150 13.73 -4.16 2.60
N PHE A 151 13.18 -5.35 2.31
CA PHE A 151 13.18 -6.44 3.27
C PHE A 151 14.61 -6.85 3.68
N THR A 152 15.52 -6.99 2.72
CA THR A 152 16.92 -7.32 2.95
C THR A 152 17.62 -6.27 3.83
N ILE A 153 17.39 -4.97 3.53
CA ILE A 153 17.91 -3.86 4.34
C ILE A 153 17.37 -3.95 5.77
N MET A 154 16.07 -4.16 5.95
CA MET A 154 15.46 -4.26 7.29
C MET A 154 16.00 -5.44 8.11
N GLN A 155 16.25 -6.59 7.47
CA GLN A 155 16.85 -7.75 8.15
C GLN A 155 18.26 -7.45 8.62
N ARG A 156 19.08 -6.79 7.81
CA ARG A 156 20.47 -6.42 8.14
C ARG A 156 20.56 -5.30 9.17
N LEU A 157 19.56 -4.41 9.23
CA LEU A 157 19.60 -3.21 10.07
C LEU A 157 19.86 -3.52 11.56
N LYS A 158 19.22 -4.57 12.09
CA LYS A 158 19.41 -4.98 13.49
C LYS A 158 20.83 -5.41 13.79
N THR A 159 21.43 -6.17 12.88
CA THR A 159 22.81 -6.63 12.99
C THR A 159 23.78 -5.46 12.85
N ALA A 160 23.57 -4.60 11.87
CA ALA A 160 24.39 -3.41 11.63
C ALA A 160 24.43 -2.45 12.83
N ILE A 161 23.31 -2.29 13.55
CA ILE A 161 23.25 -1.51 14.79
C ILE A 161 24.12 -2.18 15.88
N ALA A 162 24.00 -3.49 16.04
CA ALA A 162 24.73 -4.23 17.05
C ALA A 162 26.23 -4.28 16.78
N GLU A 163 26.63 -4.30 15.51
CA GLU A 163 28.02 -4.37 15.05
C GLU A 163 28.67 -2.98 14.88
N GLY A 164 27.87 -1.89 15.00
CA GLY A 164 28.38 -0.52 14.90
C GLY A 164 28.81 -0.15 13.48
N GLU A 165 28.15 -0.69 12.46
CA GLU A 165 28.45 -0.43 11.04
C GLU A 165 28.12 1.00 10.58
N PHE A 166 27.50 1.82 11.42
CA PHE A 166 27.07 3.17 11.06
C PHE A 166 28.17 4.20 11.26
N GLU A 167 28.26 5.13 10.33
CA GLU A 167 29.16 6.29 10.38
C GLU A 167 28.36 7.59 10.39
N VAL A 168 28.92 8.63 11.00
CA VAL A 168 28.34 9.96 10.98
C VAL A 168 29.19 10.85 10.07
N TYR A 169 28.56 11.32 8.99
CA TYR A 169 29.15 12.31 8.10
C TYR A 169 28.64 13.69 8.48
N TYR A 170 29.49 14.69 8.25
CA TYR A 170 29.17 16.07 8.60
C TYR A 170 29.11 16.94 7.34
N GLN A 171 27.94 17.54 7.09
CA GLN A 171 27.76 18.48 5.99
C GLN A 171 27.82 19.90 6.51
N PRO A 172 28.79 20.74 6.04
CA PRO A 172 28.90 22.13 6.47
C PRO A 172 27.80 22.99 5.80
N VAL A 173 27.20 23.86 6.59
CA VAL A 173 26.33 24.96 6.12
C VAL A 173 27.11 26.26 6.25
N ILE A 174 27.34 26.93 5.13
CA ILE A 174 28.18 28.11 5.05
C ILE A 174 27.30 29.33 4.78
N HIS A 175 27.51 30.40 5.55
CA HIS A 175 26.85 31.68 5.30
C HIS A 175 27.36 32.28 3.98
N LEU A 176 26.45 32.57 3.03
CA LEU A 176 26.81 32.93 1.66
C LEU A 176 27.61 34.24 1.58
N GLU A 177 27.25 35.25 2.39
CA GLU A 177 27.92 36.55 2.36
C GLU A 177 29.28 36.58 3.06
N THR A 178 29.41 35.86 4.16
CA THR A 178 30.62 35.91 4.99
C THR A 178 31.57 34.73 4.75
N SER A 179 31.13 33.72 3.98
CA SER A 179 31.85 32.45 3.74
C SER A 179 32.29 31.73 5.03
N LYS A 180 31.63 32.00 6.15
CA LYS A 180 31.93 31.36 7.43
C LYS A 180 31.03 30.15 7.63
N LEU A 181 31.61 29.14 8.32
CA LEU A 181 30.83 27.99 8.78
C LEU A 181 29.82 28.46 9.82
N GLU A 182 28.54 28.20 9.57
CA GLU A 182 27.42 28.58 10.45
C GLU A 182 26.92 27.40 11.27
N VAL A 183 26.68 26.29 10.61
CA VAL A 183 26.16 25.06 11.20
C VAL A 183 26.81 23.85 10.52
N VAL A 184 26.81 22.72 11.23
CA VAL A 184 27.22 21.43 10.67
C VAL A 184 26.04 20.48 10.86
N GLU A 185 25.53 19.90 9.79
CA GLU A 185 24.52 18.86 9.84
C GLU A 185 25.18 17.49 9.97
N ALA A 186 24.76 16.72 10.98
CA ALA A 186 25.21 15.36 11.20
C ALA A 186 24.32 14.38 10.43
N LEU A 187 24.88 13.68 9.48
CA LEU A 187 24.16 12.79 8.56
C LEU A 187 24.62 11.34 8.77
N LEU A 188 23.71 10.49 9.21
CA LEU A 188 23.98 9.06 9.37
C LEU A 188 24.24 8.42 7.99
N ARG A 189 25.23 7.55 7.92
CA ARG A 189 25.58 6.76 6.75
C ARG A 189 25.80 5.31 7.16
N TRP A 190 25.36 4.40 6.29
CA TRP A 190 25.61 2.98 6.48
C TRP A 190 26.44 2.46 5.29
N PRO A 191 27.79 2.37 5.43
CA PRO A 191 28.65 1.84 4.39
C PRO A 191 28.31 0.37 4.08
N GLN A 192 28.32 0.03 2.81
CA GLN A 192 28.11 -1.34 2.35
C GLN A 192 29.43 -1.95 1.88
N GLN A 193 29.51 -3.28 1.85
CA GLN A 193 30.71 -4.01 1.43
C GLN A 193 31.14 -3.72 -0.02
N ASP A 194 30.20 -3.32 -0.87
CA ASP A 194 30.43 -2.93 -2.27
C ASP A 194 30.88 -1.47 -2.43
N GLY A 195 31.08 -0.75 -1.32
CA GLY A 195 31.45 0.66 -1.30
C GLY A 195 30.32 1.65 -1.47
N SER A 196 29.06 1.18 -1.64
CA SER A 196 27.89 2.05 -1.63
C SER A 196 27.55 2.55 -0.23
N LEU A 197 26.81 3.65 -0.14
CA LEU A 197 26.34 4.23 1.12
C LEU A 197 24.80 4.23 1.13
N ILE A 198 24.22 3.65 2.17
CA ILE A 198 22.79 3.80 2.45
C ILE A 198 22.61 5.01 3.36
N SER A 199 21.76 5.95 2.95
CA SER A 199 21.32 7.08 3.77
C SER A 199 19.94 6.81 4.36
N PRO A 200 19.62 7.31 5.57
CA PRO A 200 18.24 7.31 6.04
C PRO A 200 17.43 8.26 5.14
N GLU A 201 16.29 7.76 4.68
CA GLU A 201 15.25 8.57 4.02
C GLU A 201 14.10 8.83 4.98
#